data_13c8657cf200011d6b9deb798d4e4cbc
#
_entry.id   13c8657cf200011d6b9deb798d4e4cbc
#
_cell.length_a   1.000
_cell.length_b   1.000
_cell.length_c   1.000
_cell.angle_alpha   90.00
_cell.angle_beta   90.00
_cell.angle_gamma   90.00
#
_symmetry.space_group_name_H-M   'P 1'
#
loop_
_entity.id
_entity.type
_entity.pdbx_description
1 polymer ?
#
loop_
_entity_poly.entity_id
_entity_poly.type
_entity_poly.pdbx_seq_one_letter_code
_entity_poly.pdbx_strand_id
1 'polypeptide(L)'
;MRFTSCCGAVLICAGASVAGAQQFPPEQIKEGAAIYAKHCATCHGNHMKNPPWAIDLATFPRDERARFVDSVTNGVRNMPPWGDVINPEGIAALWAYLVDGEK
;
A
#
# COMPACT_ATOMS: atom_id res chain seq x y z
N MET A 1 32.78 2.30 52.75
CA MET A 1 32.63 2.03 51.84
C MET A 1 31.70 2.58 51.09
N ARG A 2 31.72 2.88 50.12
CA ARG A 2 30.87 3.41 49.50
C ARG A 2 30.68 2.89 48.24
N PHE A 3 29.69 2.93 47.60
CA PHE A 3 29.45 2.44 46.49
C PHE A 3 28.94 3.22 45.63
N THR A 4 29.19 3.54 44.77
CA THR A 4 28.79 4.25 43.83
C THR A 4 28.05 3.54 42.95
N SER A 5 26.92 3.65 42.97
CA SER A 5 26.19 3.04 42.13
C SER A 5 26.11 3.71 40.92
N CYS A 6 26.50 3.30 40.01
CA CYS A 6 26.38 3.91 38.88
C CYS A 6 25.24 3.58 38.25
N CYS A 7 24.42 4.34 38.14
CA CYS A 7 23.34 4.06 37.57
C CYS A 7 23.46 3.97 36.18
N GLY A 8 23.15 3.13 35.61
CA GLY A 8 23.19 2.97 34.32
C GLY A 8 22.28 3.74 33.63
N ALA A 9 22.67 4.40 32.85
CA ALA A 9 21.84 5.19 32.17
C ALA A 9 21.17 4.45 31.18
N VAL A 10 20.05 4.56 31.12
CA VAL A 10 19.39 3.89 30.25
C VAL A 10 19.14 4.58 29.11
N LEU A 11 19.37 4.28 28.08
CA LEU A 11 19.16 4.84 27.02
C LEU A 11 18.24 4.32 26.24
N ILE A 12 17.32 4.78 25.95
CA ILE A 12 16.39 4.37 25.22
C ILE A 12 16.36 4.91 23.95
N CYS A 13 16.55 4.29 23.02
CA CYS A 13 16.43 4.74 21.79
C CYS A 13 15.17 4.49 21.35
N ALA A 14 14.40 5.28 21.37
CA ALA A 14 13.17 5.14 20.89
C ALA A 14 13.23 4.92 19.47
N GLY A 15 12.66 4.11 18.96
CA GLY A 15 12.60 3.88 17.63
C GLY A 15 12.07 5.02 16.97
N ALA A 16 12.70 5.57 16.17
CA ALA A 16 12.27 6.69 15.61
C ALA A 16 11.33 6.43 14.59
N SER A 17 10.21 6.88 14.68
CA SER A 17 9.37 6.74 13.64
C SER A 17 9.69 7.84 12.76
N VAL A 18 9.95 7.62 11.59
CA VAL A 18 10.29 8.61 10.69
C VAL A 18 9.09 9.05 9.97
N ALA A 19 8.83 10.26 9.97
CA ALA A 19 7.71 10.78 9.25
C ALA A 19 7.91 10.50 7.81
N GLY A 20 6.95 10.01 7.15
CA GLY A 20 7.08 9.67 5.76
C GLY A 20 7.58 8.28 5.49
N ALA A 21 7.78 7.50 6.52
CA ALA A 21 8.18 6.13 6.31
C ALA A 21 7.07 5.38 5.59
N GLN A 22 7.45 4.53 4.68
CA GLN A 22 6.48 3.72 3.98
C GLN A 22 5.88 2.69 4.92
N GLN A 23 4.61 2.40 4.73
CA GLN A 23 3.93 1.39 5.50
C GLN A 23 4.20 0.00 4.98
N PHE A 24 4.74 -0.13 3.79
CA PHE A 24 4.91 -1.40 3.13
C PHE A 24 6.33 -1.59 2.64
N PRO A 25 6.79 -2.84 2.56
CA PRO A 25 8.13 -3.09 2.04
C PRO A 25 8.27 -2.65 0.57
N PRO A 26 9.43 -2.15 0.18
CA PRO A 26 9.62 -1.72 -1.20
C PRO A 26 9.33 -2.81 -2.24
N GLU A 27 9.65 -4.06 -1.93
CA GLU A 27 9.40 -5.15 -2.85
C GLU A 27 7.91 -5.37 -3.07
N GLN A 28 7.11 -5.18 -2.03
CA GLN A 28 5.68 -5.34 -2.15
C GLN A 28 5.09 -4.23 -3.02
N ILE A 29 5.57 -3.01 -2.84
CA ILE A 29 5.13 -1.89 -3.66
C ILE A 29 5.51 -2.13 -5.12
N LYS A 30 6.70 -2.67 -5.36
CA LYS A 30 7.16 -2.96 -6.71
C LYS A 30 6.30 -4.04 -7.36
N GLU A 31 5.96 -5.06 -6.60
CA GLU A 31 5.07 -6.10 -7.10
C GLU A 31 3.71 -5.51 -7.46
N GLY A 32 3.17 -4.67 -6.60
CA GLY A 32 1.90 -4.02 -6.86
C GLY A 32 1.95 -3.15 -8.10
N ALA A 33 3.06 -2.43 -8.31
CA ALA A 33 3.23 -1.61 -9.49
C ALA A 33 3.22 -2.46 -10.76
N ALA A 34 3.85 -3.63 -10.72
CA ALA A 34 3.89 -4.52 -11.87
C ALA A 34 2.50 -5.08 -12.18
N ILE A 35 1.76 -5.48 -11.16
CA ILE A 35 0.41 -5.99 -11.33
C ILE A 35 -0.49 -4.88 -11.88
N TYR A 36 -0.35 -3.67 -11.33
CA TYR A 36 -1.13 -2.54 -11.78
C TYR A 36 -0.89 -2.26 -13.27
N ALA A 37 0.38 -2.23 -13.67
CA ALA A 37 0.72 -1.95 -15.06
C ALA A 37 0.13 -3.00 -16.00
N LYS A 38 0.07 -4.25 -15.55
CA LYS A 38 -0.38 -5.32 -16.40
C LYS A 38 -1.91 -5.39 -16.49
N HIS A 39 -2.60 -5.18 -15.40
CA HIS A 39 -4.03 -5.44 -15.35
C HIS A 39 -4.92 -4.23 -15.12
N CYS A 40 -4.40 -3.17 -14.57
CA CYS A 40 -5.23 -2.06 -14.12
C CYS A 40 -5.05 -0.78 -14.95
N ALA A 41 -3.87 -0.58 -15.49
CA ALA A 41 -3.55 0.68 -16.17
C ALA A 41 -4.38 0.91 -17.41
N THR A 42 -4.84 -0.14 -18.06
CA THR A 42 -5.66 0.01 -19.26
C THR A 42 -6.90 0.84 -18.97
N CYS A 43 -7.49 0.67 -17.81
CA CYS A 43 -8.67 1.44 -17.44
C CYS A 43 -8.38 2.60 -16.50
N HIS A 44 -7.40 2.44 -15.61
CA HIS A 44 -7.13 3.45 -14.59
C HIS A 44 -5.97 4.38 -14.94
N GLY A 45 -5.33 4.16 -16.07
CA GLY A 45 -4.25 5.03 -16.53
C GLY A 45 -2.91 4.64 -15.96
N ASN A 46 -1.86 4.98 -16.69
CA ASN A 46 -0.51 4.69 -16.24
C ASN A 46 -0.22 5.53 -15.00
N HIS A 47 0.41 4.93 -14.02
CA HIS A 47 0.79 5.61 -12.79
C HIS A 47 -0.42 6.23 -12.08
N MET A 48 -1.56 5.55 -12.19
CA MET A 48 -2.82 5.98 -11.55
C MET A 48 -3.34 7.34 -12.03
N LYS A 49 -2.96 7.73 -13.23
CA LYS A 49 -3.51 8.94 -13.80
C LYS A 49 -4.78 8.57 -14.53
N ASN A 50 -5.83 8.47 -13.78
CA ASN A 50 -7.08 7.93 -14.30
C ASN A 50 -7.77 8.83 -15.31
N PRO A 51 -8.42 8.24 -16.30
CA PRO A 51 -9.28 9.01 -17.19
C PRO A 51 -10.55 9.45 -16.47
N PRO A 52 -11.28 10.39 -17.04
CA PRO A 52 -12.47 10.94 -16.32
C PRO A 52 -13.54 9.92 -15.97
N TRP A 53 -13.57 8.79 -16.68
CA TRP A 53 -14.63 7.81 -16.44
C TRP A 53 -14.25 6.74 -15.41
N ALA A 54 -13.09 6.82 -14.84
CA ALA A 54 -12.68 5.85 -13.83
C ALA A 54 -12.48 6.56 -12.50
N ILE A 55 -12.66 5.82 -11.42
CA ILE A 55 -12.43 6.35 -10.11
C ILE A 55 -10.95 6.68 -9.94
N ASP A 56 -10.69 7.85 -9.35
CA ASP A 56 -9.31 8.27 -9.12
C ASP A 56 -8.70 7.47 -7.98
N LEU A 57 -7.84 6.55 -8.33
CA LEU A 57 -7.20 5.71 -7.32
C LEU A 57 -6.19 6.48 -6.46
N ALA A 58 -5.67 7.59 -6.96
CA ALA A 58 -4.73 8.38 -6.17
C ALA A 58 -5.38 8.99 -4.95
N THR A 59 -6.69 9.19 -5.00
CA THR A 59 -7.41 9.78 -3.87
C THR A 59 -8.31 8.77 -3.17
N PHE A 60 -8.14 7.48 -3.45
CA PHE A 60 -8.94 6.46 -2.79
C PHE A 60 -8.69 6.50 -1.29
N PRO A 61 -9.73 6.43 -0.45
CA PRO A 61 -9.55 6.56 0.99
C PRO A 61 -8.63 5.49 1.57
N ARG A 62 -7.64 5.93 2.31
CA ARG A 62 -6.62 5.03 2.85
C ARG A 62 -7.15 4.17 3.99
N ASP A 63 -8.28 4.50 4.55
CA ASP A 63 -8.89 3.72 5.61
C ASP A 63 -9.95 2.75 5.08
N GLU A 64 -10.06 2.60 3.76
CA GLU A 64 -11.03 1.68 3.20
C GLU A 64 -10.38 0.53 2.44
N ARG A 65 -9.39 -0.07 3.06
CA ARG A 65 -8.69 -1.20 2.44
C ARG A 65 -9.64 -2.34 2.11
N ALA A 66 -10.58 -2.65 3.01
CA ALA A 66 -11.49 -3.76 2.79
C ALA A 66 -12.37 -3.53 1.56
N ARG A 67 -12.78 -2.30 1.33
CA ARG A 67 -13.55 -1.97 0.14
C ARG A 67 -12.72 -2.14 -1.12
N PHE A 68 -11.45 -1.75 -1.06
CA PHE A 68 -10.55 -1.93 -2.19
C PHE A 68 -10.38 -3.42 -2.51
N VAL A 69 -10.11 -4.22 -1.49
CA VAL A 69 -9.89 -5.66 -1.68
C VAL A 69 -11.14 -6.31 -2.25
N ASP A 70 -12.30 -5.95 -1.71
CA ASP A 70 -13.56 -6.52 -2.19
C ASP A 70 -13.83 -6.11 -3.63
N SER A 71 -13.61 -4.86 -3.97
CA SER A 71 -13.89 -4.37 -5.32
C SER A 71 -12.98 -5.02 -6.35
N VAL A 72 -11.71 -5.20 -6.03
CA VAL A 72 -10.79 -5.84 -6.96
C VAL A 72 -11.10 -7.32 -7.07
N THR A 73 -11.39 -7.98 -5.96
CA THR A 73 -11.63 -9.40 -5.95
C THR A 73 -12.91 -9.76 -6.69
N ASN A 74 -13.97 -9.05 -6.39
CA ASN A 74 -15.32 -9.41 -6.88
C ASN A 74 -15.87 -8.52 -7.98
N GLY A 75 -15.16 -7.45 -8.29
CA GLY A 75 -15.63 -6.50 -9.30
C GLY A 75 -16.62 -5.51 -8.72
N VAL A 76 -16.78 -4.37 -9.39
CA VAL A 76 -17.75 -3.38 -8.98
C VAL A 76 -18.11 -2.58 -10.20
N ARG A 77 -19.38 -2.41 -10.45
CA ARG A 77 -19.89 -1.70 -11.62
C ARG A 77 -19.28 -2.28 -12.90
N ASN A 78 -18.59 -1.47 -13.69
CA ASN A 78 -18.00 -1.95 -14.92
C ASN A 78 -16.62 -2.57 -14.74
N MET A 79 -16.08 -2.53 -13.54
CA MET A 79 -14.80 -3.16 -13.29
C MET A 79 -14.99 -4.65 -13.07
N PRO A 80 -14.34 -5.49 -13.86
CA PRO A 80 -14.51 -6.94 -13.70
C PRO A 80 -13.83 -7.46 -12.46
N PRO A 81 -14.21 -8.67 -12.01
CA PRO A 81 -13.56 -9.27 -10.85
C PRO A 81 -12.18 -9.80 -11.22
N TRP A 82 -11.23 -9.62 -10.34
CA TRP A 82 -9.86 -10.05 -10.58
C TRP A 82 -9.39 -11.14 -9.64
N GLY A 83 -10.28 -11.62 -8.75
CA GLY A 83 -9.88 -12.59 -7.73
C GLY A 83 -9.38 -13.91 -8.27
N ASP A 84 -9.80 -14.30 -9.50
CA ASP A 84 -9.32 -15.53 -10.11
C ASP A 84 -8.01 -15.34 -10.86
N VAL A 85 -7.59 -14.11 -11.07
CA VAL A 85 -6.38 -13.81 -11.83
C VAL A 85 -5.27 -13.35 -10.90
N ILE A 86 -5.61 -12.59 -9.85
CA ILE A 86 -4.65 -12.03 -8.93
C ILE A 86 -4.92 -12.64 -7.56
N ASN A 87 -3.92 -13.30 -6.99
CA ASN A 87 -4.11 -13.95 -5.69
C ASN A 87 -4.15 -12.91 -4.57
N PRO A 88 -4.53 -13.31 -3.35
CA PRO A 88 -4.64 -12.34 -2.26
C PRO A 88 -3.36 -11.57 -1.97
N GLU A 89 -2.21 -12.20 -2.12
CA GLU A 89 -0.95 -11.50 -1.91
C GLU A 89 -0.74 -10.44 -2.97
N GLY A 90 -1.15 -10.72 -4.20
CA GLY A 90 -1.07 -9.74 -5.28
C GLY A 90 -2.01 -8.57 -5.06
N ILE A 91 -3.21 -8.83 -4.53
CA ILE A 91 -4.14 -7.76 -4.22
C ILE A 91 -3.62 -6.91 -3.08
N ALA A 92 -2.97 -7.55 -2.08
CA ALA A 92 -2.32 -6.80 -1.01
C ALA A 92 -1.19 -5.92 -1.55
N ALA A 93 -0.45 -6.42 -2.54
CA ALA A 93 0.61 -5.64 -3.17
C ALA A 93 0.02 -4.46 -3.96
N LEU A 94 -1.11 -4.66 -4.62
CA LEU A 94 -1.79 -3.56 -5.29
C LEU A 94 -2.18 -2.47 -4.30
N TRP A 95 -2.68 -2.86 -3.14
CA TRP A 95 -3.03 -1.89 -2.11
C TRP A 95 -1.80 -1.11 -1.65
N ALA A 96 -0.67 -1.82 -1.47
CA ALA A 96 0.58 -1.17 -1.08
C ALA A 96 1.02 -0.15 -2.13
N TYR A 97 0.90 -0.51 -3.39
CA TYR A 97 1.24 0.41 -4.48
C TYR A 97 0.30 1.61 -4.49
N LEU A 98 -0.99 1.39 -4.26
CA LEU A 98 -1.94 2.48 -4.25
C LEU A 98 -1.64 3.46 -3.13
N VAL A 99 -1.27 2.97 -1.98
CA VAL A 99 -1.04 3.84 -0.82
C VAL A 99 0.31 4.54 -0.92
N ASP A 100 1.36 3.82 -1.28
CA ASP A 100 2.72 4.35 -1.20
C ASP A 100 3.48 4.40 -2.51
N GLY A 101 2.91 3.93 -3.59
CA GLY A 101 3.70 3.69 -4.79
C GLY A 101 3.97 4.89 -5.67
N GLU A 102 3.00 5.77 -5.83
CA GLU A 102 3.19 6.91 -6.73
C GLU A 102 3.30 8.18 -5.93
N LYS A 103 4.39 8.36 -5.26
CA LYS A 103 4.60 9.55 -4.44
C LYS A 103 5.77 10.37 -4.93
#